data_417d09f76cbe389b60c44a3710a90534
#
_entry.id   417d09f76cbe389b60c44a3710a90534
#
_cell.length_a   1.000
_cell.length_b   1.000
_cell.length_c   1.000
_cell.angle_alpha   90.00
_cell.angle_beta   90.00
_cell.angle_gamma   90.00
#
_symmetry.space_group_name_H-M   'P 1'
#
loop_
_entity.id
_entity.type
_entity.pdbx_description
1 polymer ?
#
loop_
_entity_poly.entity_id
_entity_poly.type
_entity_poly.pdbx_seq_one_letter_code
_entity_poly.pdbx_strand_id
1 'polypeptide(L)'
;MPGQVNKVRTTRARPNRNEEGRLEILAAATDAFMRLGYARASIDEIADQMGATKGRVYHYYRSKADILMDIHRHVLDMMYSAAVAESQAAEDPADAIRRMVRRHALIVMENLAFTRVALLSTTDLFVNEKQQDFMAEISKVRRDYESLFIDNLRKGMDQGLFREADPKLLAKPLLGSLNWTTMWYLDRPSATDESRAEIAELIVDYVMGGVLSR
;
A
#
# COMPACT_ATOMS: atom_id res chain seq x y z
N MET A 1 -24.15 -40.67 -0.96
CA MET A 1 -23.20 -40.17 0.04
C MET A 1 -22.59 -38.89 -0.50
N PRO A 2 -22.98 -37.67 -0.06
CA PRO A 2 -22.35 -36.43 -0.53
C PRO A 2 -21.09 -36.14 0.28
N GLY A 3 -19.97 -35.93 -0.43
CA GLY A 3 -18.68 -35.61 0.14
C GLY A 3 -18.65 -34.24 0.83
N GLN A 4 -18.11 -34.20 2.04
CA GLN A 4 -17.87 -33.00 2.83
C GLN A 4 -16.79 -32.15 2.15
N VAL A 5 -17.18 -30.94 1.74
CA VAL A 5 -16.24 -29.89 1.31
C VAL A 5 -15.58 -29.31 2.57
N ASN A 6 -14.31 -29.61 2.73
CA ASN A 6 -13.47 -29.14 3.83
C ASN A 6 -13.20 -27.64 3.64
N LYS A 7 -13.91 -26.78 4.38
CA LYS A 7 -13.64 -25.34 4.45
C LYS A 7 -12.30 -25.13 5.13
N VAL A 8 -11.27 -24.83 4.35
CA VAL A 8 -10.00 -24.28 4.86
C VAL A 8 -10.28 -22.93 5.49
N ARG A 9 -10.45 -22.90 6.82
CA ARG A 9 -10.42 -21.67 7.61
C ARG A 9 -8.99 -21.18 7.66
N THR A 10 -8.66 -20.18 6.85
CA THR A 10 -7.44 -19.38 7.03
C THR A 10 -7.57 -18.63 8.37
N THR A 11 -7.08 -19.22 9.44
CA THR A 11 -6.89 -18.55 10.72
C THR A 11 -5.74 -17.56 10.57
N ARG A 12 -6.08 -16.27 10.37
CA ARG A 12 -5.13 -15.18 10.59
C ARG A 12 -4.67 -15.32 12.05
N ALA A 13 -3.40 -15.68 12.25
CA ALA A 13 -2.80 -15.74 13.58
C ALA A 13 -2.99 -14.37 14.25
N ARG A 14 -3.41 -14.36 15.54
CA ARG A 14 -3.47 -13.11 16.31
C ARG A 14 -2.07 -12.50 16.34
N PRO A 15 -1.93 -11.19 16.06
CA PRO A 15 -0.64 -10.53 16.16
C PRO A 15 -0.07 -10.73 17.57
N ASN A 16 1.24 -10.90 17.66
CA ASN A 16 1.96 -10.95 18.92
C ASN A 16 1.78 -9.59 19.64
N ARG A 17 1.71 -9.58 20.99
CA ARG A 17 1.55 -8.36 21.82
C ARG A 17 2.54 -7.24 21.42
N ASN A 18 3.74 -7.61 20.97
CA ASN A 18 4.73 -6.66 20.46
C ASN A 18 4.30 -6.01 19.14
N GLU A 19 3.72 -6.80 18.23
CA GLU A 19 3.20 -6.32 16.95
C GLU A 19 1.95 -5.45 17.13
N GLU A 20 1.06 -5.80 18.05
CA GLU A 20 -0.09 -4.97 18.40
C GLU A 20 0.35 -3.59 18.91
N GLY A 21 1.33 -3.55 19.85
CA GLY A 21 1.87 -2.29 20.35
C GLY A 21 2.58 -1.46 19.28
N ARG A 22 3.26 -2.12 18.33
CA ARG A 22 3.87 -1.45 17.18
C ARG A 22 2.80 -0.79 16.30
N LEU A 23 1.76 -1.51 15.93
CA LEU A 23 0.67 -1.00 15.08
C LEU A 23 -0.11 0.14 15.74
N GLU A 24 -0.34 0.08 17.07
CA GLU A 24 -0.95 1.20 17.80
C GLU A 24 -0.11 2.48 17.68
N ILE A 25 1.22 2.39 17.82
CA ILE A 25 2.10 3.54 17.68
C ILE A 25 2.09 4.06 16.24
N LEU A 26 2.13 3.18 15.24
CA LEU A 26 2.05 3.59 13.84
C LEU A 26 0.74 4.33 13.54
N ALA A 27 -0.39 3.85 14.04
CA ALA A 27 -1.69 4.49 13.86
C ALA A 27 -1.72 5.89 14.50
N ALA A 28 -1.30 6.02 15.76
CA ALA A 28 -1.24 7.32 16.45
C ALA A 28 -0.28 8.30 15.79
N ALA A 29 0.88 7.81 15.33
CA ALA A 29 1.85 8.62 14.61
C ALA A 29 1.31 9.08 13.25
N THR A 30 0.62 8.20 12.52
CA THR A 30 -0.03 8.53 11.25
C THR A 30 -1.04 9.65 11.43
N ASP A 31 -1.90 9.59 12.45
CA ASP A 31 -2.86 10.63 12.78
C ASP A 31 -2.18 11.94 13.14
N ALA A 32 -1.12 11.90 13.98
CA ALA A 32 -0.36 13.08 14.35
C ALA A 32 0.32 13.73 13.12
N PHE A 33 0.92 12.93 12.24
CA PHE A 33 1.55 13.41 11.01
C PHE A 33 0.54 13.99 10.01
N MET A 34 -0.64 13.40 9.91
CA MET A 34 -1.73 13.91 9.06
C MET A 34 -2.27 15.25 9.58
N ARG A 35 -2.46 15.39 10.89
CA ARG A 35 -3.06 16.58 11.52
C ARG A 35 -2.09 17.75 11.63
N LEU A 36 -0.84 17.51 12.00
CA LEU A 36 0.14 18.54 12.35
C LEU A 36 1.22 18.72 11.27
N GLY A 37 1.36 17.77 10.36
CA GLY A 37 2.51 17.61 9.49
C GLY A 37 3.70 16.97 10.23
N TYR A 38 4.55 16.25 9.49
CA TYR A 38 5.70 15.54 10.05
C TYR A 38 6.63 16.47 10.86
N ALA A 39 6.91 17.67 10.35
CA ALA A 39 7.86 18.59 10.98
C ALA A 39 7.45 18.98 12.41
N ARG A 40 6.16 19.29 12.63
CA ARG A 40 5.64 19.77 13.91
C ARG A 40 5.23 18.67 14.89
N ALA A 41 4.90 17.48 14.39
CA ALA A 41 4.54 16.35 15.23
C ALA A 41 5.72 15.94 16.14
N SER A 42 5.41 15.56 17.37
CA SER A 42 6.38 15.14 18.41
C SER A 42 6.05 13.75 18.96
N ILE A 43 7.03 13.10 19.58
CA ILE A 43 6.80 11.83 20.29
C ILE A 43 5.80 12.02 21.44
N ASP A 44 5.74 13.21 22.04
CA ASP A 44 4.81 13.54 23.11
C ASP A 44 3.37 13.48 22.62
N GLU A 45 3.09 14.13 21.49
CA GLU A 45 1.76 14.12 20.89
C GLU A 45 1.32 12.73 20.45
N ILE A 46 2.26 11.89 19.96
CA ILE A 46 1.98 10.49 19.61
C ILE A 46 1.62 9.70 20.88
N ALA A 47 2.37 9.88 21.97
CA ALA A 47 2.09 9.22 23.25
C ALA A 47 0.76 9.67 23.87
N ASP A 48 0.50 10.98 23.87
CA ASP A 48 -0.75 11.57 24.39
C ASP A 48 -1.98 11.04 23.62
N GLN A 49 -1.89 10.93 22.30
CA GLN A 49 -2.95 10.39 21.46
C GLN A 49 -3.30 8.93 21.77
N MET A 50 -2.32 8.15 22.24
CA MET A 50 -2.51 6.77 22.67
C MET A 50 -2.98 6.65 24.13
N GLY A 51 -3.04 7.76 24.89
CA GLY A 51 -3.19 7.73 26.35
C GLY A 51 -2.04 6.99 27.04
N ALA A 52 -0.83 7.06 26.47
CA ALA A 52 0.36 6.33 26.91
C ALA A 52 1.47 7.29 27.34
N THR A 53 2.53 6.74 27.93
CA THR A 53 3.73 7.51 28.27
C THR A 53 4.72 7.53 27.11
N LYS A 54 5.56 8.59 27.02
CA LYS A 54 6.70 8.65 26.10
C LYS A 54 7.58 7.40 26.17
N GLY A 55 7.78 6.85 27.37
CA GLY A 55 8.57 5.64 27.59
C GLY A 55 8.04 4.44 26.81
N ARG A 56 6.71 4.35 26.62
CA ARG A 56 6.11 3.28 25.79
C ARG A 56 6.50 3.45 24.33
N VAL A 57 6.51 4.66 23.79
CA VAL A 57 6.93 4.91 22.41
C VAL A 57 8.42 4.66 22.24
N TYR A 58 9.27 5.15 23.17
CA TYR A 58 10.71 4.95 23.13
C TYR A 58 11.15 3.47 23.32
N HIS A 59 10.28 2.64 23.87
CA HIS A 59 10.52 1.19 23.90
C HIS A 59 10.57 0.57 22.49
N TYR A 60 9.83 1.13 21.53
CA TYR A 60 9.77 0.63 20.15
C TYR A 60 10.65 1.43 19.18
N TYR A 61 10.73 2.76 19.33
CA TYR A 61 11.36 3.66 18.37
C TYR A 61 12.27 4.66 19.05
N ARG A 62 13.43 4.90 18.47
CA ARG A 62 14.41 5.87 19.00
C ARG A 62 14.10 7.30 18.61
N SER A 63 13.37 7.48 17.50
CA SER A 63 13.03 8.80 16.94
C SER A 63 11.73 8.76 16.16
N LYS A 64 11.14 9.93 15.90
CA LYS A 64 9.97 10.02 15.00
C LYS A 64 10.32 9.65 13.55
N ALA A 65 11.58 9.76 13.15
CA ALA A 65 12.03 9.31 11.84
C ALA A 65 11.96 7.78 11.73
N ASP A 66 12.30 7.04 12.80
CA ASP A 66 12.16 5.59 12.80
C ASP A 66 10.70 5.16 12.66
N ILE A 67 9.77 5.91 13.29
CA ILE A 67 8.33 5.66 13.15
C ILE A 67 7.89 5.92 11.69
N LEU A 68 8.32 7.05 11.11
CA LEU A 68 7.98 7.36 9.71
C LEU A 68 8.53 6.31 8.75
N MET A 69 9.77 5.86 8.96
CA MET A 69 10.36 4.77 8.17
C MET A 69 9.55 3.48 8.30
N ASP A 70 9.05 3.17 9.50
CA ASP A 70 8.24 1.97 9.72
C ASP A 70 6.84 2.09 9.14
N ILE A 71 6.24 3.28 9.10
CA ILE A 71 5.00 3.55 8.34
C ILE A 71 5.22 3.25 6.84
N HIS A 72 6.33 3.70 6.27
CA HIS A 72 6.65 3.41 4.86
C HIS A 72 6.81 1.91 4.60
N ARG A 73 7.56 1.19 5.48
CA ARG A 73 7.70 -0.28 5.36
C ARG A 73 6.34 -0.96 5.42
N HIS A 74 5.53 -0.60 6.41
CA HIS A 74 4.21 -1.19 6.60
C HIS A 74 3.32 -1.05 5.36
N VAL A 75 3.26 0.15 4.76
CA VAL A 75 2.49 0.39 3.52
C VAL A 75 3.05 -0.42 2.35
N LEU A 76 4.37 -0.41 2.15
CA LEU A 76 4.99 -1.13 1.04
C LEU A 76 4.87 -2.65 1.17
N ASP A 77 5.04 -3.19 2.37
CA ASP A 77 4.88 -4.63 2.63
C ASP A 77 3.43 -5.07 2.37
N MET A 78 2.47 -4.26 2.81
CA MET A 78 1.05 -4.52 2.55
C MET A 78 0.74 -4.52 1.05
N MET A 79 1.22 -3.51 0.32
CA MET A 79 1.01 -3.38 -1.13
C MET A 79 1.68 -4.53 -1.90
N TYR A 80 2.96 -4.81 -1.60
CA TYR A 80 3.75 -5.83 -2.29
C TYR A 80 3.18 -7.23 -2.06
N SER A 81 2.92 -7.58 -0.78
CA SER A 81 2.38 -8.90 -0.44
C SER A 81 1.02 -9.15 -1.09
N ALA A 82 0.16 -8.13 -1.12
CA ALA A 82 -1.14 -8.23 -1.77
C ALA A 82 -1.00 -8.40 -3.29
N ALA A 83 -0.14 -7.61 -3.94
CA ALA A 83 0.08 -7.71 -5.39
C ALA A 83 0.66 -9.07 -5.80
N VAL A 84 1.59 -9.63 -5.02
CA VAL A 84 2.13 -10.98 -5.25
C VAL A 84 1.01 -12.01 -5.16
N ALA A 85 0.18 -11.96 -4.12
CA ALA A 85 -0.93 -12.90 -3.92
C ALA A 85 -1.94 -12.83 -5.08
N GLU A 86 -2.32 -11.62 -5.51
CA GLU A 86 -3.27 -11.41 -6.61
C GLU A 86 -2.69 -11.88 -7.95
N SER A 87 -1.41 -11.60 -8.22
CA SER A 87 -0.74 -12.05 -9.44
C SER A 87 -0.61 -13.58 -9.50
N GLN A 88 -0.35 -14.24 -8.36
CA GLN A 88 -0.25 -15.71 -8.29
C GLN A 88 -1.59 -16.41 -8.40
N ALA A 89 -2.69 -15.77 -7.98
CA ALA A 89 -4.04 -16.32 -8.05
C ALA A 89 -4.73 -16.09 -9.40
N ALA A 90 -4.09 -15.34 -10.31
CA ALA A 90 -4.66 -14.97 -11.59
C ALA A 90 -4.59 -16.12 -12.62
N GLU A 91 -5.59 -16.18 -13.51
CA GLU A 91 -5.69 -17.17 -14.56
C GLU A 91 -4.81 -16.83 -15.76
N ASP A 92 -4.68 -15.53 -16.06
CA ASP A 92 -3.88 -15.02 -17.18
C ASP A 92 -3.30 -13.62 -16.83
N PRO A 93 -2.42 -13.05 -17.67
CA PRO A 93 -1.84 -11.73 -17.43
C PRO A 93 -2.87 -10.59 -17.33
N ALA A 94 -4.00 -10.67 -18.03
CA ALA A 94 -5.03 -9.63 -17.99
C ALA A 94 -5.80 -9.71 -16.66
N ASP A 95 -6.13 -10.91 -16.20
CA ASP A 95 -6.70 -11.12 -14.86
C ASP A 95 -5.72 -10.67 -13.76
N ALA A 96 -4.42 -10.95 -13.90
CA ALA A 96 -3.40 -10.50 -12.96
C ALA A 96 -3.38 -8.97 -12.82
N ILE A 97 -3.36 -8.23 -13.93
CA ILE A 97 -3.40 -6.76 -13.90
C ILE A 97 -4.71 -6.27 -13.28
N ARG A 98 -5.88 -6.82 -13.63
CA ARG A 98 -7.17 -6.45 -13.04
C ARG A 98 -7.18 -6.61 -11.52
N ARG A 99 -6.78 -7.79 -11.03
CA ARG A 99 -6.73 -8.11 -9.60
C ARG A 99 -5.77 -7.22 -8.84
N MET A 100 -4.56 -7.02 -9.37
CA MET A 100 -3.54 -6.18 -8.75
C MET A 100 -3.98 -4.71 -8.68
N VAL A 101 -4.57 -4.16 -9.75
CA VAL A 101 -5.12 -2.80 -9.81
C VAL A 101 -6.25 -2.64 -8.80
N ARG A 102 -7.22 -3.55 -8.81
CA ARG A 102 -8.34 -3.57 -7.88
C ARG A 102 -7.86 -3.59 -6.43
N ARG A 103 -6.96 -4.50 -6.11
CA ARG A 103 -6.45 -4.63 -4.74
C ARG A 103 -5.64 -3.41 -4.29
N HIS A 104 -4.82 -2.83 -5.17
CA HIS A 104 -4.13 -1.57 -4.88
C HIS A 104 -5.12 -0.44 -4.53
N ALA A 105 -6.13 -0.23 -5.37
CA ALA A 105 -7.14 0.81 -5.13
C ALA A 105 -7.86 0.61 -3.79
N LEU A 106 -8.26 -0.61 -3.46
CA LEU A 106 -8.88 -0.95 -2.18
C LEU A 106 -7.94 -0.68 -1.00
N ILE A 107 -6.67 -1.11 -1.08
CA ILE A 107 -5.69 -0.87 0.00
C ILE A 107 -5.52 0.64 0.24
N VAL A 108 -5.42 1.45 -0.82
CA VAL A 108 -5.33 2.91 -0.68
C VAL A 108 -6.54 3.48 0.05
N MET A 109 -7.74 3.07 -0.32
CA MET A 109 -8.97 3.59 0.27
C MET A 109 -9.19 3.09 1.71
N GLU A 110 -8.87 1.82 1.98
CA GLU A 110 -8.97 1.19 3.31
C GLU A 110 -7.95 1.74 4.30
N ASN A 111 -6.78 2.21 3.81
CA ASN A 111 -5.64 2.64 4.63
C ASN A 111 -5.17 4.06 4.25
N LEU A 112 -6.14 4.96 3.98
CA LEU A 112 -5.88 6.26 3.37
C LEU A 112 -4.90 7.13 4.15
N ALA A 113 -4.99 7.15 5.48
CA ALA A 113 -4.09 7.94 6.32
C ALA A 113 -2.63 7.43 6.21
N PHE A 114 -2.43 6.11 6.30
CA PHE A 114 -1.11 5.50 6.15
C PHE A 114 -0.50 5.74 4.77
N THR A 115 -1.29 5.53 3.71
CA THR A 115 -0.82 5.71 2.33
C THR A 115 -0.53 7.17 2.01
N ARG A 116 -1.29 8.12 2.56
CA ARG A 116 -1.01 9.55 2.46
C ARG A 116 0.29 9.94 3.14
N VAL A 117 0.51 9.51 4.39
CA VAL A 117 1.76 9.79 5.10
C VAL A 117 2.94 9.21 4.33
N ALA A 118 2.86 7.95 3.90
CA ALA A 118 3.92 7.31 3.12
C ALA A 118 4.21 8.02 1.78
N LEU A 119 3.18 8.55 1.09
CA LEU A 119 3.37 9.26 -0.18
C LEU A 119 3.90 10.67 0.02
N LEU A 120 3.29 11.46 0.93
CA LEU A 120 3.56 12.89 1.07
C LEU A 120 4.83 13.19 1.86
N SER A 121 5.21 12.32 2.83
CA SER A 121 6.39 12.53 3.67
C SER A 121 7.68 11.94 3.07
N THR A 122 7.65 11.47 1.82
CA THR A 122 8.85 10.91 1.19
C THR A 122 9.99 11.95 1.13
N THR A 123 9.68 13.22 0.90
CA THR A 123 10.66 14.31 0.86
C THR A 123 11.29 14.60 2.21
N ASP A 124 10.57 14.40 3.32
CA ASP A 124 11.07 14.63 4.68
C ASP A 124 12.17 13.63 5.08
N LEU A 125 12.27 12.52 4.35
CA LEU A 125 13.28 11.47 4.56
C LEU A 125 14.61 11.76 3.83
N PHE A 126 14.70 12.76 2.94
CA PHE A 126 15.93 13.06 2.20
C PHE A 126 16.95 13.90 2.98
N VAL A 127 16.67 14.31 4.20
CA VAL A 127 17.43 15.34 4.94
C VAL A 127 18.65 14.79 5.69
N ASN A 128 18.85 13.45 5.81
CA ASN A 128 19.85 12.87 6.70
C ASN A 128 20.58 11.67 6.09
N GLU A 129 21.92 11.62 6.22
CA GLU A 129 22.77 10.51 5.69
C GLU A 129 22.34 9.12 6.22
N LYS A 130 21.88 9.04 7.50
CA LYS A 130 21.37 7.80 8.10
C LYS A 130 20.10 7.25 7.41
N GLN A 131 19.47 8.07 6.59
CA GLN A 131 18.25 7.71 5.85
C GLN A 131 18.56 7.22 4.43
N GLN A 132 19.82 7.31 3.98
CA GLN A 132 20.20 6.84 2.64
C GLN A 132 20.01 5.32 2.49
N ASP A 133 20.39 4.52 3.48
CA ASP A 133 20.21 3.07 3.45
C ASP A 133 18.72 2.70 3.42
N PHE A 134 17.91 3.42 4.22
CA PHE A 134 16.46 3.27 4.19
C PHE A 134 15.85 3.66 2.84
N MET A 135 16.30 4.76 2.25
CA MET A 135 15.84 5.18 0.91
C MET A 135 16.22 4.16 -0.18
N ALA A 136 17.38 3.50 -0.05
CA ALA A 136 17.78 2.41 -0.93
C ALA A 136 16.86 1.18 -0.76
N GLU A 137 16.51 0.82 0.48
CA GLU A 137 15.54 -0.23 0.82
C GLU A 137 14.16 0.07 0.20
N ILE A 138 13.60 1.25 0.46
CA ILE A 138 12.32 1.70 -0.10
C ILE A 138 12.33 1.68 -1.63
N SER A 139 13.40 2.18 -2.24
CA SER A 139 13.55 2.20 -3.69
C SER A 139 13.62 0.79 -4.27
N LYS A 140 14.23 -0.17 -3.54
CA LYS A 140 14.25 -1.57 -3.95
C LYS A 140 12.84 -2.16 -3.93
N VAL A 141 12.12 -2.04 -2.82
CA VAL A 141 10.75 -2.60 -2.70
C VAL A 141 9.80 -1.97 -3.73
N ARG A 142 9.93 -0.67 -3.99
CA ARG A 142 9.16 0.01 -5.05
C ARG A 142 9.46 -0.56 -6.44
N ARG A 143 10.72 -0.83 -6.76
CA ARG A 143 11.09 -1.46 -8.04
C ARG A 143 10.57 -2.89 -8.12
N ASP A 144 10.67 -3.66 -7.03
CA ASP A 144 10.16 -5.03 -6.97
C ASP A 144 8.64 -5.04 -7.17
N TYR A 145 7.92 -4.10 -6.54
CA TYR A 145 6.48 -3.90 -6.75
C TYR A 145 6.15 -3.53 -8.20
N GLU A 146 6.84 -2.56 -8.77
CA GLU A 146 6.66 -2.14 -10.16
C GLU A 146 6.94 -3.30 -11.14
N SER A 147 7.95 -4.14 -10.85
CA SER A 147 8.31 -5.27 -11.71
C SER A 147 7.19 -6.29 -11.84
N LEU A 148 6.33 -6.47 -10.83
CA LEU A 148 5.16 -7.34 -10.92
C LEU A 148 4.21 -6.88 -12.03
N PHE A 149 3.98 -5.58 -12.16
CA PHE A 149 3.16 -5.03 -13.24
C PHE A 149 3.87 -5.14 -14.59
N ILE A 150 5.14 -4.79 -14.67
CA ILE A 150 5.95 -4.86 -15.90
C ILE A 150 5.95 -6.28 -16.47
N ASP A 151 6.14 -7.29 -15.62
CA ASP A 151 6.23 -8.68 -16.04
C ASP A 151 4.87 -9.21 -16.53
N ASN A 152 3.76 -8.85 -15.87
CA ASN A 152 2.43 -9.23 -16.35
C ASN A 152 2.05 -8.45 -17.63
N LEU A 153 2.42 -7.17 -17.76
CA LEU A 153 2.23 -6.42 -19.00
C LEU A 153 2.98 -7.05 -20.15
N ARG A 154 4.25 -7.41 -19.97
CA ARG A 154 5.06 -8.10 -21.00
C ARG A 154 4.43 -9.42 -21.42
N LYS A 155 4.08 -10.29 -20.45
CA LYS A 155 3.42 -11.57 -20.74
C LYS A 155 2.11 -11.38 -21.52
N GLY A 156 1.32 -10.37 -21.16
CA GLY A 156 0.07 -10.07 -21.87
C GLY A 156 0.30 -9.54 -23.30
N MET A 157 1.36 -8.78 -23.54
CA MET A 157 1.79 -8.36 -24.89
C MET A 157 2.23 -9.57 -25.73
N ASP A 158 3.07 -10.45 -25.15
CA ASP A 158 3.53 -11.67 -25.83
C ASP A 158 2.37 -12.60 -26.23
N GLN A 159 1.25 -12.54 -25.49
CA GLN A 159 0.02 -13.31 -25.77
C GLN A 159 -1.00 -12.54 -26.64
N GLY A 160 -0.70 -11.30 -27.06
CA GLY A 160 -1.61 -10.48 -27.84
C GLY A 160 -2.83 -9.93 -27.05
N LEU A 161 -2.85 -10.08 -25.72
CA LEU A 161 -3.91 -9.56 -24.85
C LEU A 161 -3.80 -8.04 -24.67
N PHE A 162 -2.58 -7.52 -24.68
CA PHE A 162 -2.29 -6.10 -24.51
C PHE A 162 -1.70 -5.50 -25.79
N ARG A 163 -1.94 -4.20 -25.99
CA ARG A 163 -1.34 -3.43 -27.08
C ARG A 163 0.19 -3.45 -26.96
N GLU A 164 0.88 -3.47 -28.08
CA GLU A 164 2.33 -3.34 -28.09
C GLU A 164 2.78 -1.97 -27.59
N ALA A 165 3.67 -1.98 -26.61
CA ALA A 165 4.29 -0.81 -26.02
C ALA A 165 5.55 -1.22 -25.24
N ASP A 166 6.36 -0.25 -24.80
CA ASP A 166 7.34 -0.53 -23.77
C ASP A 166 6.63 -0.80 -22.41
N PRO A 167 6.69 -2.04 -21.86
CA PRO A 167 5.97 -2.37 -20.63
C PRO A 167 6.47 -1.56 -19.43
N LYS A 168 7.74 -1.11 -19.41
CA LYS A 168 8.28 -0.24 -18.36
C LYS A 168 7.67 1.15 -18.41
N LEU A 169 7.50 1.70 -19.63
CA LEU A 169 6.86 3.00 -19.80
C LEU A 169 5.35 2.93 -19.54
N LEU A 170 4.69 1.83 -19.92
CA LEU A 170 3.26 1.65 -19.69
C LEU A 170 2.92 1.47 -18.20
N ALA A 171 3.79 0.83 -17.42
CA ALA A 171 3.61 0.68 -15.98
C ALA A 171 3.62 2.04 -15.23
N LYS A 172 4.33 3.06 -15.73
CA LYS A 172 4.42 4.37 -15.05
C LYS A 172 3.07 5.10 -14.94
N PRO A 173 2.35 5.39 -16.04
CA PRO A 173 1.03 6.03 -15.94
C PRO A 173 0.02 5.13 -15.22
N LEU A 174 0.10 3.81 -15.37
CA LEU A 174 -0.75 2.87 -14.64
C LEU A 174 -0.57 3.07 -13.12
N LEU A 175 0.63 2.92 -12.60
CA LEU A 175 0.92 3.09 -11.17
C LEU A 175 0.71 4.53 -10.70
N GLY A 176 0.98 5.51 -11.56
CA GLY A 176 0.70 6.92 -11.29
C GLY A 176 -0.78 7.18 -11.04
N SER A 177 -1.66 6.62 -11.88
CA SER A 177 -3.12 6.76 -11.69
C SER A 177 -3.62 6.11 -10.40
N LEU A 178 -3.07 4.95 -10.03
CA LEU A 178 -3.39 4.26 -8.78
C LEU A 178 -2.94 5.07 -7.56
N ASN A 179 -1.70 5.53 -7.55
CA ASN A 179 -1.17 6.36 -6.47
C ASN A 179 -1.93 7.68 -6.31
N TRP A 180 -2.43 8.24 -7.42
CA TRP A 180 -3.21 9.49 -7.40
C TRP A 180 -4.53 9.35 -6.62
N THR A 181 -5.06 8.13 -6.46
CA THR A 181 -6.22 7.85 -5.60
C THR A 181 -6.01 8.37 -4.18
N THR A 182 -4.80 8.32 -3.67
CA THR A 182 -4.40 8.87 -2.36
C THR A 182 -4.72 10.37 -2.23
N MET A 183 -4.71 11.11 -3.33
CA MET A 183 -4.89 12.57 -3.34
C MET A 183 -6.36 12.99 -3.40
N TRP A 184 -7.17 12.31 -4.21
CA TRP A 184 -8.56 12.73 -4.44
C TRP A 184 -9.60 11.94 -3.64
N TYR A 185 -9.30 10.70 -3.22
CA TYR A 185 -10.26 9.93 -2.43
C TYR A 185 -10.47 10.58 -1.06
N LEU A 186 -11.73 10.69 -0.67
CA LEU A 186 -12.13 11.20 0.65
C LEU A 186 -12.85 10.07 1.39
N ASP A 187 -12.28 9.65 2.51
CA ASP A 187 -12.94 8.70 3.40
C ASP A 187 -14.06 9.43 4.16
N ARG A 188 -15.29 9.21 3.72
CA ARG A 188 -16.49 9.83 4.30
C ARG A 188 -17.15 8.86 5.26
N PRO A 189 -17.87 9.34 6.29
CA PRO A 189 -18.61 8.46 7.19
C PRO A 189 -19.63 7.54 6.48
N SER A 190 -20.05 7.89 5.26
CA SER A 190 -20.95 7.10 4.41
C SER A 190 -20.19 6.13 3.49
N ALA A 191 -18.87 6.07 3.51
CA ALA A 191 -18.11 5.14 2.67
C ALA A 191 -18.31 3.71 3.18
N THR A 192 -18.83 2.85 2.33
CA THR A 192 -19.03 1.41 2.58
C THR A 192 -18.02 0.59 1.77
N ASP A 193 -17.89 -0.69 2.09
CA ASP A 193 -17.06 -1.60 1.30
C ASP A 193 -17.58 -1.73 -0.13
N GLU A 194 -18.91 -1.68 -0.33
CA GLU A 194 -19.53 -1.67 -1.65
C GLU A 194 -19.12 -0.43 -2.45
N SER A 195 -19.20 0.76 -1.85
CA SER A 195 -18.81 2.01 -2.54
C SER A 195 -17.33 2.04 -2.88
N ARG A 196 -16.46 1.49 -2.02
CA ARG A 196 -15.04 1.33 -2.33
C ARG A 196 -14.80 0.33 -3.46
N ALA A 197 -15.56 -0.77 -3.48
CA ALA A 197 -15.49 -1.75 -4.55
C ALA A 197 -15.91 -1.16 -5.90
N GLU A 198 -16.99 -0.38 -5.96
CA GLU A 198 -17.43 0.31 -7.17
C GLU A 198 -16.36 1.26 -7.70
N ILE A 199 -15.75 2.05 -6.83
CA ILE A 199 -14.63 2.94 -7.22
C ILE A 199 -13.44 2.13 -7.75
N ALA A 200 -13.10 1.02 -7.10
CA ALA A 200 -12.01 0.16 -7.53
C ALA A 200 -12.27 -0.44 -8.91
N GLU A 201 -13.52 -0.87 -9.22
CA GLU A 201 -13.87 -1.36 -10.55
C GLU A 201 -13.76 -0.27 -11.63
N LEU A 202 -14.21 0.96 -11.35
CA LEU A 202 -14.02 2.08 -12.29
C LEU A 202 -12.55 2.37 -12.59
N ILE A 203 -11.67 2.24 -11.58
CA ILE A 203 -10.22 2.38 -11.77
C ILE A 203 -9.68 1.22 -12.61
N VAL A 204 -10.15 -0.01 -12.36
CA VAL A 204 -9.81 -1.19 -13.17
C VAL A 204 -10.20 -0.96 -14.63
N ASP A 205 -11.43 -0.54 -14.90
CA ASP A 205 -11.91 -0.32 -16.27
C ASP A 205 -11.10 0.76 -17.00
N TYR A 206 -10.77 1.85 -16.29
CA TYR A 206 -9.91 2.90 -16.84
C TYR A 206 -8.52 2.38 -17.22
N VAL A 207 -7.87 1.63 -16.31
CA VAL A 207 -6.53 1.07 -16.55
C VAL A 207 -6.58 0.07 -17.68
N MET A 208 -7.53 -0.86 -17.66
CA MET A 208 -7.65 -1.91 -18.67
C MET A 208 -7.95 -1.33 -20.05
N GLY A 209 -8.78 -0.28 -20.13
CA GLY A 209 -9.01 0.45 -21.39
C GLY A 209 -7.75 1.09 -21.98
N GLY A 210 -6.75 1.39 -21.16
CA GLY A 210 -5.44 1.91 -21.59
C GLY A 210 -4.42 0.84 -22.02
N VAL A 211 -4.62 -0.42 -21.62
CA VAL A 211 -3.62 -1.48 -21.87
C VAL A 211 -4.09 -2.59 -22.81
N LEU A 212 -5.39 -2.86 -22.92
CA LEU A 212 -5.94 -3.89 -23.80
C LEU A 212 -5.65 -3.61 -25.27
N SER A 213 -5.47 -4.68 -26.06
CA SER A 213 -5.50 -4.62 -27.54
C SER A 213 -6.86 -4.12 -28.01
N ARG A 214 -6.87 -3.28 -29.06
CA ARG A 214 -8.10 -2.83 -29.72
C ARG A 214 -8.53 -3.82 -30.77
#